data_ba08251513d219c2ee2431102aad74e1
#
_entry.id   ba08251513d219c2ee2431102aad74e1
#
_cell.length_a   1.000
_cell.length_b   1.000
_cell.length_c   1.000
_cell.angle_alpha   90.00
_cell.angle_beta   90.00
_cell.angle_gamma   90.00
#
_symmetry.space_group_name_H-M   'P 1'
#
loop_
_entity.id
_entity.type
_entity.pdbx_description
1 polymer ?
#
loop_
_entity_poly.entity_id
_entity_poly.type
_entity_poly.pdbx_seq_one_letter_code
_entity_poly.pdbx_strand_id
1 'polypeptide(L)'
;IAARLREAGCHVPEPEGGFYLFPDFSAHRESLHRRGIVSSAQLCERLLEEAGVACLPGSDFGQSATELSVRLAYVDFDGAAALGAAADQQAIDESFLHQTCGRVLAATERILAWLR
;
A
#
# COMPACT_ATOMS: atom_id res chain seq x y z
N ILE A 1 1.58 -7.63 1.05
CA ILE A 1 1.36 -6.30 0.43
C ILE A 1 2.46 -6.02 -0.60
N ALA A 2 3.74 -5.92 -0.17
CA ALA A 2 4.86 -5.54 -1.05
C ALA A 2 4.94 -6.41 -2.31
N ALA A 3 4.86 -7.74 -2.19
CA ALA A 3 4.88 -8.66 -3.32
C ALA A 3 3.76 -8.36 -4.32
N ARG A 4 2.52 -8.18 -3.85
CA ARG A 4 1.36 -7.89 -4.70
C ARG A 4 1.48 -6.55 -5.44
N LEU A 5 2.00 -5.52 -4.77
CA LEU A 5 2.25 -4.22 -5.40
C LEU A 5 3.35 -4.32 -6.48
N ARG A 6 4.41 -5.11 -6.23
CA ARG A 6 5.46 -5.38 -7.22
C ARG A 6 4.94 -6.15 -8.43
N GLU A 7 4.10 -7.16 -8.22
CA GLU A 7 3.43 -7.91 -9.29
C GLU A 7 2.56 -7.01 -10.17
N ALA A 8 1.98 -5.95 -9.58
CA ALA A 8 1.24 -4.93 -10.31
C ALA A 8 2.14 -3.88 -10.99
N GLY A 9 3.45 -4.00 -10.91
CA GLY A 9 4.41 -3.10 -11.56
C GLY A 9 4.89 -1.93 -10.70
N CYS A 10 4.45 -1.80 -9.45
CA CYS A 10 4.98 -0.77 -8.56
C CYS A 10 6.40 -1.11 -8.11
N HIS A 11 7.27 -0.12 -8.02
CA HIS A 11 8.54 -0.30 -7.34
C HIS A 11 8.33 -0.16 -5.83
N VAL A 12 8.63 -1.22 -5.08
CA VAL A 12 8.53 -1.24 -3.63
C VAL A 12 9.87 -1.72 -3.07
N PRO A 13 10.64 -0.87 -2.36
CA PRO A 13 11.84 -1.30 -1.66
C PRO A 13 11.55 -2.49 -0.73
N GLU A 14 12.53 -3.37 -0.53
CA GLU A 14 12.36 -4.48 0.41
C GLU A 14 12.17 -3.93 1.83
N PRO A 15 11.07 -4.27 2.52
CA PRO A 15 10.86 -3.81 3.88
C PRO A 15 11.79 -4.58 4.83
N GLU A 16 12.68 -3.86 5.48
CA GLU A 16 13.63 -4.41 6.47
C GLU A 16 13.11 -4.24 7.91
N GLY A 17 11.98 -3.58 8.11
CA GLY A 17 11.37 -3.35 9.41
C GLY A 17 10.37 -2.20 9.42
N GLY A 18 9.82 -1.90 10.59
CA GLY A 18 8.81 -0.86 10.75
C GLY A 18 7.43 -1.28 10.24
N PHE A 19 6.58 -0.29 9.98
CA PHE A 19 5.17 -0.50 9.59
C PHE A 19 4.76 0.40 8.41
N TYR A 20 5.74 0.85 7.61
CA TYR A 20 5.53 1.63 6.40
C TYR A 20 6.14 0.93 5.19
N LEU A 21 5.42 1.01 4.06
CA LEU A 21 5.96 0.80 2.73
C LEU A 21 6.05 2.14 2.01
N PHE A 22 6.95 2.23 1.04
CA PHE A 22 7.13 3.41 0.21
C PHE A 22 7.03 3.05 -1.28
N PRO A 23 5.84 2.63 -1.76
CA PRO A 23 5.66 2.25 -3.15
C PRO A 23 5.75 3.46 -4.08
N ASP A 24 6.41 3.25 -5.22
CA ASP A 24 6.48 4.18 -6.35
C ASP A 24 5.64 3.61 -7.50
N PHE A 25 4.70 4.42 -7.98
CA PHE A 25 3.74 4.11 -9.04
C PHE A 25 4.21 4.62 -10.41
N SER A 26 5.48 5.00 -10.58
CA SER A 26 6.00 5.59 -11.82
C SER A 26 5.84 4.69 -13.04
N ALA A 27 5.77 3.37 -12.88
CA ALA A 27 5.46 2.43 -13.96
C ALA A 27 4.04 2.66 -14.54
N HIS A 28 3.13 3.24 -13.78
CA HIS A 28 1.77 3.57 -14.18
C HIS A 28 1.62 5.05 -14.60
N ARG A 29 2.71 5.81 -14.72
CA ARG A 29 2.72 7.26 -14.96
C ARG A 29 1.84 7.67 -16.13
N GLU A 30 1.92 6.98 -17.24
CA GLU A 30 1.15 7.33 -18.43
C GLU A 30 -0.38 7.21 -18.19
N SER A 31 -0.83 6.13 -17.59
CA SER A 31 -2.24 5.93 -17.26
C SER A 31 -2.74 6.92 -16.20
N LEU A 32 -1.92 7.18 -15.19
CA LEU A 32 -2.23 8.14 -14.13
C LEU A 32 -2.29 9.58 -14.67
N HIS A 33 -1.35 9.97 -15.54
CA HIS A 33 -1.37 11.27 -16.19
C HIS A 33 -2.63 11.49 -17.05
N ARG A 34 -3.10 10.45 -17.78
CA ARG A 34 -4.37 10.53 -18.53
C ARG A 34 -5.58 10.76 -17.62
N ARG A 35 -5.50 10.35 -16.35
CA ARG A 35 -6.51 10.60 -15.31
C ARG A 35 -6.30 11.92 -14.57
N GLY A 36 -5.33 12.75 -15.00
CA GLY A 36 -5.00 14.04 -14.38
C GLY A 36 -4.17 13.95 -13.09
N ILE A 37 -3.56 12.79 -12.83
CA ILE A 37 -2.73 12.57 -11.63
C ILE A 37 -1.27 12.76 -12.02
N VAL A 38 -0.71 13.93 -11.70
CA VAL A 38 0.66 14.32 -12.08
C VAL A 38 1.59 14.56 -10.88
N SER A 39 1.06 14.39 -9.66
CA SER A 39 1.83 14.56 -8.42
C SER A 39 1.47 13.52 -7.38
N SER A 40 2.37 13.32 -6.40
CA SER A 40 2.15 12.43 -5.26
C SER A 40 0.94 12.86 -4.40
N ALA A 41 0.70 14.16 -4.26
CA ALA A 41 -0.46 14.68 -3.53
C ALA A 41 -1.78 14.29 -4.21
N GLN A 42 -1.88 14.53 -5.52
CA GLN A 42 -3.06 14.10 -6.31
C GLN A 42 -3.25 12.58 -6.30
N LEU A 43 -2.15 11.82 -6.33
CA LEU A 43 -2.21 10.36 -6.21
C LEU A 43 -2.84 9.93 -4.88
N CYS A 44 -2.44 10.53 -3.76
CA CYS A 44 -3.01 10.24 -2.45
C CYS A 44 -4.49 10.64 -2.36
N GLU A 45 -4.86 11.82 -2.86
CA GLU A 45 -6.23 12.30 -2.90
C GLU A 45 -7.14 11.34 -3.68
N ARG A 46 -6.72 10.93 -4.87
CA ARG A 46 -7.50 10.03 -5.72
C ARG A 46 -7.56 8.59 -5.17
N LEU A 47 -6.49 8.09 -4.53
CA LEU A 47 -6.53 6.80 -3.83
C LEU A 47 -7.52 6.83 -2.67
N LEU A 48 -7.60 7.93 -1.94
CA LEU A 48 -8.57 8.08 -0.86
C LEU A 48 -10.01 8.14 -1.41
N GLU A 49 -10.27 8.99 -2.40
CA GLU A 49 -11.60 9.21 -2.94
C GLU A 49 -12.16 7.99 -3.71
N GLU A 50 -11.33 7.35 -4.53
CA GLU A 50 -11.77 6.32 -5.46
C GLU A 50 -11.55 4.88 -4.95
N ALA A 51 -10.48 4.66 -4.17
CA ALA A 51 -10.15 3.34 -3.61
C ALA A 51 -10.41 3.23 -2.09
N GLY A 52 -10.70 4.35 -1.40
CA GLY A 52 -10.88 4.37 0.04
C GLY A 52 -9.61 3.99 0.80
N VAL A 53 -8.44 4.34 0.26
CA VAL A 53 -7.14 4.05 0.86
C VAL A 53 -6.41 5.35 1.18
N ALA A 54 -6.22 5.62 2.47
CA ALA A 54 -5.46 6.76 2.95
C ALA A 54 -3.97 6.45 2.94
N CYS A 55 -3.19 7.36 2.37
CA CYS A 55 -1.72 7.34 2.39
C CYS A 55 -1.19 8.77 2.39
N LEU A 56 0.11 8.95 2.55
CA LEU A 56 0.76 10.26 2.53
C LEU A 56 1.66 10.39 1.31
N PRO A 57 1.69 11.59 0.67
CA PRO A 57 2.48 11.79 -0.54
C PRO A 57 3.99 11.73 -0.25
N GLY A 58 4.75 11.18 -1.19
CA GLY A 58 6.21 11.13 -1.09
C GLY A 58 6.86 12.48 -0.93
N SER A 59 6.26 13.54 -1.46
CA SER A 59 6.74 14.94 -1.29
C SER A 59 6.83 15.38 0.16
N ASP A 60 6.02 14.83 1.07
CA ASP A 60 6.10 15.16 2.50
C ASP A 60 7.34 14.53 3.19
N PHE A 61 8.02 13.64 2.47
CA PHE A 61 9.20 12.89 2.93
C PHE A 61 10.44 13.18 2.07
N GLY A 62 10.48 14.32 1.40
CA GLY A 62 11.63 14.79 0.65
C GLY A 62 11.76 14.29 -0.79
N GLN A 63 10.75 13.56 -1.29
CA GLN A 63 10.69 13.19 -2.70
C GLN A 63 10.20 14.38 -3.54
N SER A 64 10.49 14.36 -4.85
CA SER A 64 9.91 15.36 -5.76
C SER A 64 8.40 15.25 -5.80
N ALA A 65 7.69 16.38 -5.86
CA ALA A 65 6.24 16.40 -5.98
C ALA A 65 5.71 15.65 -7.23
N THR A 66 6.51 15.57 -8.28
CA THR A 66 6.18 14.89 -9.54
C THR A 66 6.52 13.40 -9.52
N GLU A 67 7.20 12.90 -8.49
CA GLU A 67 7.36 11.48 -8.26
C GLU A 67 6.05 10.90 -7.72
N LEU A 68 5.59 9.81 -8.34
CA LEU A 68 4.33 9.17 -7.98
C LEU A 68 4.56 8.14 -6.88
N SER A 69 5.13 8.59 -5.77
CA SER A 69 5.43 7.77 -4.60
C SER A 69 4.55 8.15 -3.41
N VAL A 70 4.24 7.17 -2.57
CA VAL A 70 3.42 7.39 -1.37
C VAL A 70 4.02 6.63 -0.18
N ARG A 71 3.76 7.11 1.05
CA ARG A 71 4.00 6.35 2.27
C ARG A 71 2.71 5.65 2.69
N LEU A 72 2.73 4.33 2.68
CA LEU A 72 1.61 3.47 3.03
C LEU A 72 1.87 2.80 4.39
N ALA A 73 1.00 3.06 5.37
CA ALA A 73 1.01 2.37 6.66
C ALA A 73 0.18 1.08 6.57
N TYR A 74 0.70 -0.05 7.09
CA TYR A 74 -0.03 -1.33 7.09
C TYR A 74 -0.36 -1.78 8.53
N VAL A 75 -1.01 -0.90 9.28
CA VAL A 75 -1.30 -1.07 10.72
C VAL A 75 -2.79 -1.24 11.03
N ASP A 76 -3.66 -1.31 10.02
CA ASP A 76 -5.11 -1.41 10.23
C ASP A 76 -5.53 -2.86 10.58
N PHE A 77 -5.06 -3.34 11.73
CA PHE A 77 -5.44 -4.62 12.30
C PHE A 77 -5.24 -4.62 13.82
N ASP A 78 -5.88 -5.56 14.52
CA ASP A 78 -5.69 -5.74 15.95
C ASP A 78 -4.39 -6.52 16.22
N GLY A 79 -3.32 -5.78 16.60
CA GLY A 79 -2.01 -6.36 16.86
C GLY A 79 -1.99 -7.32 18.04
N ALA A 80 -2.77 -7.07 19.10
CA ALA A 80 -2.84 -7.96 20.26
C ALA A 80 -3.52 -9.29 19.88
N ALA A 81 -4.62 -9.23 19.15
CA ALA A 81 -5.31 -10.41 18.64
C ALA A 81 -4.41 -11.20 17.68
N ALA A 82 -3.68 -10.51 16.78
CA ALA A 82 -2.75 -11.14 15.85
C ALA A 82 -1.58 -11.85 16.57
N LEU A 83 -1.00 -11.22 17.59
CA LEU A 83 0.06 -11.83 18.42
C LEU A 83 -0.44 -13.06 19.18
N GLY A 84 -1.64 -12.98 19.77
CA GLY A 84 -2.28 -14.11 20.45
C GLY A 84 -2.50 -15.30 19.50
N ALA A 85 -3.05 -15.03 18.31
CA ALA A 85 -3.27 -16.04 17.29
C ALA A 85 -1.95 -16.64 16.77
N ALA A 86 -0.90 -15.82 16.61
CA ALA A 86 0.41 -16.28 16.15
C ALA A 86 1.11 -17.22 17.16
N ALA A 87 0.87 -17.02 18.47
CA ALA A 87 1.46 -17.86 19.53
C ALA A 87 0.96 -19.33 19.44
N ASP A 88 -0.24 -19.54 18.93
CA ASP A 88 -0.87 -20.86 18.81
C ASP A 88 -0.64 -21.52 17.44
N GLN A 89 0.07 -20.84 16.50
CA GLN A 89 0.28 -21.34 15.15
C GLN A 89 1.75 -21.65 14.86
N GLN A 90 1.99 -22.73 14.10
CA GLN A 90 3.34 -23.14 13.68
C GLN A 90 3.86 -22.34 12.48
N ALA A 91 2.98 -21.68 11.72
CA ALA A 91 3.35 -20.88 10.57
C ALA A 91 2.37 -19.70 10.37
N ILE A 92 2.90 -18.55 9.99
CA ILE A 92 2.10 -17.40 9.54
C ILE A 92 1.93 -17.54 8.04
N ASP A 93 0.81 -18.11 7.66
CA ASP A 93 0.42 -18.34 6.27
C ASP A 93 -0.62 -17.31 5.77
N GLU A 94 -1.06 -17.46 4.53
CA GLU A 94 -2.04 -16.55 3.93
C GLU A 94 -3.41 -16.63 4.64
N SER A 95 -3.81 -17.79 5.14
CA SER A 95 -5.05 -17.96 5.92
C SER A 95 -4.99 -17.15 7.22
N PHE A 96 -3.87 -17.21 7.93
CA PHE A 96 -3.62 -16.40 9.12
C PHE A 96 -3.73 -14.90 8.81
N LEU A 97 -3.12 -14.43 7.71
CA LEU A 97 -3.17 -13.02 7.30
C LEU A 97 -4.60 -12.57 6.96
N HIS A 98 -5.39 -13.42 6.29
CA HIS A 98 -6.80 -13.11 6.02
C HIS A 98 -7.64 -12.98 7.29
N GLN A 99 -7.39 -13.82 8.28
CA GLN A 99 -8.12 -13.79 9.56
C GLN A 99 -7.74 -12.60 10.42
N THR A 100 -6.47 -12.23 10.47
CA THR A 100 -5.94 -11.21 11.39
C THR A 100 -5.75 -9.84 10.75
N CYS A 101 -5.41 -9.78 9.46
CA CYS A 101 -5.04 -8.56 8.71
C CYS A 101 -5.96 -8.29 7.52
N GLY A 102 -7.21 -8.79 7.54
CA GLY A 102 -8.12 -8.74 6.40
C GLY A 102 -8.35 -7.35 5.82
N ARG A 103 -8.42 -6.30 6.68
CA ARG A 103 -8.61 -4.91 6.22
C ARG A 103 -7.40 -4.39 5.43
N VAL A 104 -6.20 -4.73 5.88
CA VAL A 104 -4.96 -4.36 5.17
C VAL A 104 -4.87 -5.06 3.81
N LEU A 105 -5.23 -6.35 3.76
CA LEU A 105 -5.28 -7.11 2.50
C LEU A 105 -6.34 -6.53 1.56
N ALA A 106 -7.54 -6.24 2.07
CA ALA A 106 -8.62 -5.63 1.28
C ALA A 106 -8.22 -4.24 0.73
N ALA A 107 -7.50 -3.42 1.51
CA ALA A 107 -6.97 -2.15 1.02
C ALA A 107 -5.98 -2.35 -0.12
N THR A 108 -5.11 -3.36 -0.03
CA THR A 108 -4.18 -3.71 -1.10
C THR A 108 -4.93 -4.10 -2.38
N GLU A 109 -5.94 -4.96 -2.29
CA GLU A 109 -6.76 -5.35 -3.44
C GLU A 109 -7.48 -4.16 -4.09
N ARG A 110 -7.96 -3.20 -3.29
CA ARG A 110 -8.57 -1.96 -3.82
C ARG A 110 -7.57 -1.11 -4.59
N ILE A 111 -6.33 -0.98 -4.12
CA ILE A 111 -5.26 -0.30 -4.87
C ILE A 111 -5.02 -1.01 -6.20
N LEU A 112 -4.87 -2.34 -6.18
CA LEU A 112 -4.62 -3.14 -7.39
C LEU A 112 -5.76 -3.02 -8.43
N ALA A 113 -6.99 -3.06 -7.96
CA ALA A 113 -8.17 -2.86 -8.81
C ALA A 113 -8.22 -1.45 -9.40
N TRP A 114 -7.86 -0.45 -8.62
CA TRP A 114 -7.84 0.96 -9.03
C TRP A 114 -6.76 1.27 -10.08
N LEU A 115 -5.64 0.54 -10.09
CA LEU A 115 -4.56 0.67 -11.06
C LEU A 115 -4.90 0.09 -12.45
N ARG A 116 -5.85 -0.83 -12.53
CA ARG A 116 -6.31 -1.46 -13.79
C ARG A 116 -7.16 -0.52 -14.64
#